data_faecbc54508b418b0132e7d6b2bc2ea7
#
_entry.id   faecbc54508b418b0132e7d6b2bc2ea7
#
_cell.length_a   1.000
_cell.length_b   1.000
_cell.length_c   1.000
_cell.angle_alpha   90.00
_cell.angle_beta   90.00
_cell.angle_gamma   90.00
#
_symmetry.space_group_name_H-M   'P 1'
#
loop_
_entity.id
_entity.type
_entity.pdbx_description
1 polymer ?
#
loop_
_entity_poly.entity_id
_entity_poly.type
_entity_poly.pdbx_seq_one_letter_code
_entity_poly.pdbx_strand_id
1 'polypeptide(L)'
;MAGVNLRGGPVGRCLAWAAIAPLAFGGLAVAQPTPPPVVQLPPAAAAPPVVIAPTPPEPVVIPPLSAAEQAIAIKAMRAANLHGLDPKAYLPADLADGAELTAEQAVALTAGILVYAHDVRVGRMETAQFPALWALRPAPFDPAPDLLAALATNRLQAWLDSLPPRYSGYAAMKRGLARYREIAVQGGWKPLGPGKPMGLGSTDPRVSALRTRLAAEDELLVAMGPAVFDLPLQDAVQRAQKRFGLKPDGVVGPGMLAHLNRPVGERVLQIIANMERWRWLPPTMPATRVQVNSGAAIVTLFRDDKPVLSMKAVSGRPGDETPMLSSAIHSVVINPPWNVPSGIAERELWPKEKAHPGYLVAHGYRIIQVEGAAPRLQQASGDQSALGRFKFDFDNPFAVYLHDTPSRGGFDNFARQASHGCVRVEKPRALAEALLEADPNWAPDVVEAKLAVPEKTVRAPLLVKVPVFILYWTAFSGADGAMHFRTDPYGWDRQLLQLTGVLPPPPIKNTPPPKEKGAKDV
;
A
#
# COMPACT_ATOMS: atom_id res chain seq x y z
N MET A 1 -25.78 23.23 -68.93
CA MET A 1 -26.72 22.50 -69.79
C MET A 1 -27.43 21.56 -68.85
N ALA A 2 -28.57 21.91 -68.49
CA ALA A 2 -29.92 21.50 -68.89
C ALA A 2 -30.21 20.13 -68.30
N GLY A 3 -31.22 19.82 -67.55
CA GLY A 3 -32.55 20.37 -67.34
C GLY A 3 -33.36 19.28 -66.69
N VAL A 4 -34.13 19.56 -65.57
CA VAL A 4 -35.58 19.80 -65.61
C VAL A 4 -36.38 18.50 -66.01
N ASN A 5 -37.34 17.95 -65.29
CA ASN A 5 -38.57 18.40 -64.68
C ASN A 5 -39.34 17.14 -64.11
N LEU A 6 -39.94 17.21 -62.96
CA LEU A 6 -41.32 17.54 -62.57
C LEU A 6 -42.44 16.54 -62.92
N ARG A 7 -43.30 16.34 -61.90
CA ARG A 7 -44.74 16.04 -61.85
C ARG A 7 -45.15 14.59 -61.61
N GLY A 8 -46.09 14.23 -60.81
CA GLY A 8 -47.17 14.92 -60.13
C GLY A 8 -48.13 13.87 -59.60
N GLY A 9 -48.89 14.10 -58.54
CA GLY A 9 -49.91 13.23 -57.96
C GLY A 9 -51.15 13.02 -58.84
N PRO A 10 -52.34 12.68 -58.37
CA PRO A 10 -52.94 12.81 -57.05
C PRO A 10 -53.91 11.66 -56.61
N VAL A 11 -54.33 11.71 -55.32
CA VAL A 11 -55.72 11.50 -54.77
C VAL A 11 -56.56 10.33 -55.20
N GLY A 12 -57.04 9.54 -54.25
CA GLY A 12 -58.16 8.65 -54.37
C GLY A 12 -58.74 8.22 -53.04
N ARG A 13 -59.72 9.00 -52.55
CA ARG A 13 -60.71 8.63 -51.51
C ARG A 13 -61.62 7.56 -52.05
N CYS A 14 -62.03 6.58 -51.25
CA CYS A 14 -63.32 5.90 -51.36
C CYS A 14 -63.83 5.49 -49.99
N LEU A 15 -65.01 6.11 -49.67
CA LEU A 15 -65.95 5.72 -48.63
C LEU A 15 -66.83 4.55 -49.16
N ALA A 16 -67.23 3.63 -48.28
CA ALA A 16 -68.54 2.92 -48.34
C ALA A 16 -68.72 2.17 -47.01
N TRP A 17 -69.57 2.53 -46.21
CA TRP A 17 -70.97 2.32 -45.91
C TRP A 17 -71.27 0.99 -45.20
N ALA A 18 -71.92 1.16 -44.08
CA ALA A 18 -72.49 0.38 -43.02
C ALA A 18 -73.45 -0.77 -43.49
N ALA A 19 -73.52 -1.79 -42.69
CA ALA A 19 -74.68 -2.67 -42.55
C ALA A 19 -74.98 -2.91 -41.06
N ILE A 20 -76.16 -2.52 -40.63
CA ILE A 20 -76.71 -2.75 -39.29
C ILE A 20 -77.50 -4.08 -39.35
N ALA A 21 -77.31 -4.95 -38.33
CA ALA A 21 -78.27 -6.05 -38.04
C ALA A 21 -78.29 -6.30 -36.50
N PRO A 22 -79.36 -6.88 -35.95
CA PRO A 22 -79.95 -6.42 -34.73
C PRO A 22 -79.52 -7.13 -33.42
N LEU A 23 -79.81 -6.42 -32.33
CA LEU A 23 -79.68 -6.84 -30.94
C LEU A 23 -80.39 -8.14 -30.58
N ALA A 24 -79.66 -9.07 -29.92
CA ALA A 24 -80.25 -10.12 -29.11
C ALA A 24 -79.84 -9.86 -27.64
N PHE A 25 -80.85 -9.65 -26.81
CA PHE A 25 -80.67 -9.58 -25.35
C PHE A 25 -80.31 -10.96 -24.79
N GLY A 26 -79.06 -11.12 -24.29
CA GLY A 26 -78.61 -12.28 -23.52
C GLY A 26 -78.16 -11.83 -22.15
N GLY A 27 -78.72 -12.47 -21.13
CA GLY A 27 -78.64 -12.05 -19.71
C GLY A 27 -77.23 -11.91 -19.15
N LEU A 28 -77.13 -10.86 -18.32
CA LEU A 28 -76.00 -10.60 -17.46
C LEU A 28 -75.83 -11.73 -16.42
N ALA A 29 -74.87 -12.64 -16.65
CA ALA A 29 -74.33 -13.49 -15.56
C ALA A 29 -73.34 -12.65 -14.78
N VAL A 30 -73.67 -12.31 -13.54
CA VAL A 30 -72.78 -11.68 -12.56
C VAL A 30 -71.69 -12.73 -12.23
N ALA A 31 -70.48 -12.52 -12.75
CA ALA A 31 -69.31 -13.30 -12.37
C ALA A 31 -68.97 -12.94 -10.90
N GLN A 32 -68.99 -13.94 -10.05
CA GLN A 32 -68.47 -13.83 -8.67
C GLN A 32 -66.95 -13.59 -8.75
N PRO A 33 -66.40 -12.72 -7.89
CA PRO A 33 -64.96 -12.52 -7.84
C PRO A 33 -64.27 -13.80 -7.35
N THR A 34 -63.36 -14.34 -8.14
CA THR A 34 -62.43 -15.41 -7.71
C THR A 34 -61.58 -14.91 -6.54
N PRO A 35 -61.47 -15.69 -5.47
CA PRO A 35 -60.60 -15.32 -4.36
C PRO A 35 -59.14 -15.24 -4.85
N PRO A 36 -58.32 -14.31 -4.32
CA PRO A 36 -56.91 -14.20 -4.71
C PRO A 36 -56.16 -15.50 -4.40
N PRO A 37 -55.15 -15.88 -5.18
CA PRO A 37 -54.38 -17.08 -4.93
C PRO A 37 -53.74 -16.97 -3.54
N VAL A 38 -53.93 -18.01 -2.72
CA VAL A 38 -53.24 -18.16 -1.44
C VAL A 38 -51.76 -18.36 -1.74
N VAL A 39 -50.98 -17.29 -1.51
CA VAL A 39 -49.51 -17.41 -1.54
C VAL A 39 -49.11 -18.28 -0.32
N GLN A 40 -48.81 -19.53 -0.57
CA GLN A 40 -48.14 -20.37 0.41
C GLN A 40 -46.77 -19.75 0.67
N LEU A 41 -46.56 -19.14 1.84
CA LEU A 41 -45.25 -18.78 2.34
C LEU A 41 -44.39 -20.06 2.37
N PRO A 42 -43.17 -20.02 1.86
CA PRO A 42 -42.26 -21.15 2.04
C PRO A 42 -42.11 -21.44 3.54
N PRO A 43 -41.91 -22.73 3.94
CA PRO A 43 -41.72 -23.08 5.33
C PRO A 43 -40.59 -22.23 5.91
N ALA A 44 -40.77 -21.72 7.10
CA ALA A 44 -39.78 -20.92 7.82
C ALA A 44 -38.43 -21.63 7.73
N ALA A 45 -37.45 -20.90 7.18
CA ALA A 45 -36.08 -21.40 7.11
C ALA A 45 -35.68 -21.89 8.50
N ALA A 46 -35.20 -23.14 8.59
CA ALA A 46 -34.67 -23.68 9.83
C ALA A 46 -33.69 -22.67 10.43
N ALA A 47 -33.82 -22.41 11.72
CA ALA A 47 -32.89 -21.53 12.43
C ALA A 47 -31.45 -21.97 12.09
N PRO A 48 -30.53 -21.05 11.80
CA PRO A 48 -29.14 -21.41 11.53
C PRO A 48 -28.62 -22.22 12.73
N PRO A 49 -27.81 -23.26 12.50
CA PRO A 49 -27.24 -24.04 13.58
C PRO A 49 -26.56 -23.08 14.56
N VAL A 50 -26.84 -23.24 15.84
CA VAL A 50 -26.15 -22.49 16.89
C VAL A 50 -24.67 -22.84 16.75
N VAL A 51 -23.89 -21.91 16.25
CA VAL A 51 -22.42 -22.00 16.25
C VAL A 51 -22.03 -21.89 17.73
N ILE A 52 -21.80 -23.03 18.37
CA ILE A 52 -21.21 -23.07 19.70
C ILE A 52 -19.84 -22.44 19.53
N ALA A 53 -19.62 -21.29 20.13
CA ALA A 53 -18.30 -20.66 20.14
C ALA A 53 -17.31 -21.71 20.67
N PRO A 54 -16.16 -21.92 20.00
CA PRO A 54 -15.17 -22.87 20.49
C PRO A 54 -14.80 -22.49 21.91
N THR A 55 -14.81 -23.48 22.80
CA THR A 55 -14.35 -23.31 24.19
C THR A 55 -12.97 -22.68 24.13
N PRO A 56 -12.69 -21.61 24.88
CA PRO A 56 -11.34 -21.04 24.94
C PRO A 56 -10.34 -22.17 25.25
N PRO A 57 -9.21 -22.25 24.52
CA PRO A 57 -8.20 -23.26 24.82
C PRO A 57 -7.75 -23.11 26.26
N GLU A 58 -7.50 -24.24 26.93
CA GLU A 58 -6.94 -24.22 28.28
C GLU A 58 -5.65 -23.41 28.30
N PRO A 59 -5.42 -22.59 29.34
CA PRO A 59 -4.22 -21.78 29.43
C PRO A 59 -2.96 -22.68 29.44
N VAL A 60 -2.05 -22.46 28.53
CA VAL A 60 -0.78 -23.19 28.47
C VAL A 60 0.07 -22.79 29.67
N VAL A 61 0.40 -23.75 30.52
CA VAL A 61 1.27 -23.55 31.67
C VAL A 61 2.72 -23.80 31.26
N ILE A 62 3.56 -22.77 31.31
CA ILE A 62 4.98 -22.88 31.04
C ILE A 62 5.71 -23.32 32.33
N PRO A 63 6.48 -24.43 32.32
CA PRO A 63 7.27 -24.84 33.46
C PRO A 63 8.39 -23.82 33.78
N PRO A 64 8.87 -23.77 35.03
CA PRO A 64 10.04 -22.97 35.38
C PRO A 64 11.24 -23.28 34.46
N LEU A 65 11.89 -22.23 33.96
CA LEU A 65 13.08 -22.37 33.11
C LEU A 65 14.28 -22.83 33.96
N SER A 66 15.04 -23.79 33.47
CA SER A 66 16.35 -24.16 34.03
C SER A 66 17.35 -23.00 33.91
N ALA A 67 18.42 -23.00 34.68
CA ALA A 67 19.45 -21.97 34.63
C ALA A 67 20.04 -21.81 33.20
N ALA A 68 20.22 -22.92 32.47
CA ALA A 68 20.67 -22.87 31.08
C ALA A 68 19.66 -22.20 30.14
N GLU A 69 18.37 -22.49 30.28
CA GLU A 69 17.30 -21.87 29.50
C GLU A 69 17.12 -20.39 29.85
N GLN A 70 17.26 -20.01 31.12
CA GLN A 70 17.29 -18.61 31.55
C GLN A 70 18.43 -17.84 30.86
N ALA A 71 19.64 -18.41 30.82
CA ALA A 71 20.77 -17.79 30.14
C ALA A 71 20.54 -17.60 28.65
N ILE A 72 19.92 -18.59 27.97
CA ILE A 72 19.55 -18.52 26.55
C ILE A 72 18.51 -17.39 26.35
N ALA A 73 17.45 -17.36 27.17
CA ALA A 73 16.40 -16.34 27.09
C ALA A 73 16.94 -14.93 27.30
N ILE A 74 17.72 -14.71 28.34
CA ILE A 74 18.35 -13.43 28.67
C ILE A 74 19.23 -12.96 27.50
N LYS A 75 20.06 -13.85 26.95
CA LYS A 75 20.93 -13.53 25.80
C LYS A 75 20.10 -13.07 24.60
N ALA A 76 19.04 -13.78 24.26
CA ALA A 76 18.15 -13.44 23.13
C ALA A 76 17.47 -12.09 23.35
N MET A 77 16.92 -11.84 24.55
CA MET A 77 16.25 -10.57 24.86
C MET A 77 17.22 -9.37 24.95
N ARG A 78 18.45 -9.57 25.42
CA ARG A 78 19.51 -8.54 25.34
C ARG A 78 19.83 -8.17 23.89
N ALA A 79 19.75 -9.13 22.96
CA ALA A 79 19.92 -8.90 21.54
C ALA A 79 18.68 -8.33 20.82
N ALA A 80 17.57 -8.04 21.53
CA ALA A 80 16.35 -7.47 20.96
C ALA A 80 16.60 -6.15 20.22
N ASN A 81 17.59 -5.39 20.64
CA ASN A 81 18.01 -4.15 19.97
C ASN A 81 18.43 -4.38 18.50
N LEU A 82 18.96 -5.54 18.14
CA LEU A 82 19.29 -5.89 16.75
C LEU A 82 18.05 -5.95 15.85
N HIS A 83 16.90 -6.13 16.47
CA HIS A 83 15.58 -6.15 15.83
C HIS A 83 14.84 -4.80 15.93
N GLY A 84 15.49 -3.75 16.46
CA GLY A 84 14.82 -2.44 16.67
C GLY A 84 13.85 -2.43 17.85
N LEU A 85 13.98 -3.40 18.75
CA LEU A 85 13.20 -3.52 19.98
C LEU A 85 14.03 -3.06 21.18
N ASP A 86 13.38 -2.63 22.28
CA ASP A 86 14.07 -2.25 23.51
C ASP A 86 14.23 -3.47 24.44
N PRO A 87 15.46 -3.94 24.73
CA PRO A 87 15.69 -5.04 25.67
C PRO A 87 15.02 -4.86 27.03
N LYS A 88 14.89 -3.62 27.52
CA LYS A 88 14.27 -3.32 28.80
C LYS A 88 12.79 -3.69 28.88
N ALA A 89 12.11 -3.80 27.73
CA ALA A 89 10.71 -4.19 27.69
C ALA A 89 10.49 -5.69 27.99
N TYR A 90 11.55 -6.49 27.98
CA TYR A 90 11.48 -7.96 28.05
C TYR A 90 12.23 -8.55 29.22
N LEU A 91 13.24 -7.85 29.73
CA LEU A 91 14.07 -8.34 30.82
C LEU A 91 13.51 -7.90 32.17
N PRO A 92 13.64 -8.74 33.20
CA PRO A 92 13.32 -8.32 34.57
C PRO A 92 14.06 -7.05 34.96
N ALA A 93 13.41 -6.22 35.77
CA ALA A 93 14.07 -5.06 36.36
C ALA A 93 15.27 -5.49 37.22
N ASP A 94 16.31 -4.65 37.25
CA ASP A 94 17.50 -4.84 38.09
C ASP A 94 18.24 -6.17 37.90
N LEU A 95 18.15 -6.74 36.69
CA LEU A 95 18.86 -7.97 36.36
C LEU A 95 20.37 -7.71 36.26
N ALA A 96 21.12 -8.17 37.26
CA ALA A 96 22.59 -8.12 37.28
C ALA A 96 23.19 -9.22 36.38
N ASP A 97 24.35 -8.93 35.79
CA ASP A 97 25.07 -9.92 34.96
C ASP A 97 25.59 -11.08 35.81
N GLY A 98 25.19 -12.30 35.43
CA GLY A 98 25.64 -13.54 36.06
C GLY A 98 25.05 -13.85 37.44
N ALA A 99 24.07 -13.05 37.94
CA ALA A 99 23.40 -13.33 39.19
C ALA A 99 22.34 -14.43 39.00
N GLU A 100 22.12 -15.23 40.05
CA GLU A 100 20.95 -16.11 40.12
C GLU A 100 19.67 -15.28 40.20
N LEU A 101 18.63 -15.70 39.50
CA LEU A 101 17.35 -15.03 39.51
C LEU A 101 16.60 -15.32 40.79
N THR A 102 15.96 -14.31 41.37
CA THR A 102 14.90 -14.53 42.36
C THR A 102 13.71 -15.25 41.73
N ALA A 103 12.86 -15.85 42.52
CA ALA A 103 11.63 -16.48 42.02
C ALA A 103 10.74 -15.51 41.24
N GLU A 104 10.65 -14.27 41.68
CA GLU A 104 9.91 -13.19 41.01
C GLU A 104 10.53 -12.84 39.67
N GLN A 105 11.85 -12.69 39.60
CA GLN A 105 12.57 -12.44 38.35
C GLN A 105 12.46 -13.61 37.36
N ALA A 106 12.42 -14.86 37.83
CA ALA A 106 12.22 -16.03 36.98
C ALA A 106 10.83 -16.03 36.32
N VAL A 107 9.79 -15.66 37.08
CA VAL A 107 8.42 -15.50 36.56
C VAL A 107 8.37 -14.34 35.54
N ALA A 108 8.96 -13.19 35.87
CA ALA A 108 9.03 -12.04 34.96
C ALA A 108 9.82 -12.37 33.66
N LEU A 109 10.90 -13.16 33.76
CA LEU A 109 11.65 -13.64 32.60
C LEU A 109 10.79 -14.51 31.69
N THR A 110 9.98 -15.41 32.25
CA THR A 110 9.07 -16.27 31.46
C THR A 110 8.01 -15.46 30.76
N ALA A 111 7.43 -14.45 31.42
CA ALA A 111 6.51 -13.51 30.78
C ALA A 111 7.21 -12.71 29.67
N GLY A 112 8.42 -12.21 29.95
CA GLY A 112 9.22 -11.44 29.00
C GLY A 112 9.57 -12.20 27.71
N ILE A 113 9.87 -13.50 27.80
CA ILE A 113 10.19 -14.31 26.61
C ILE A 113 8.96 -14.49 25.70
N LEU A 114 7.76 -14.59 26.25
CA LEU A 114 6.52 -14.68 25.49
C LEU A 114 6.25 -13.36 24.75
N VAL A 115 6.37 -12.23 25.45
CA VAL A 115 6.21 -10.90 24.81
C VAL A 115 7.29 -10.68 23.74
N TYR A 116 8.54 -11.02 24.03
CA TYR A 116 9.64 -10.91 23.05
C TYR A 116 9.38 -11.76 21.80
N ALA A 117 8.94 -13.01 22.01
CA ALA A 117 8.66 -13.93 20.90
C ALA A 117 7.53 -13.41 20.02
N HIS A 118 6.45 -12.90 20.62
CA HIS A 118 5.37 -12.24 19.90
C HIS A 118 5.90 -11.05 19.08
N ASP A 119 6.57 -10.12 19.73
CA ASP A 119 7.01 -8.86 19.12
C ASP A 119 8.02 -9.05 17.99
N VAL A 120 8.94 -10.00 18.13
CA VAL A 120 9.91 -10.33 17.08
C VAL A 120 9.23 -11.01 15.90
N ARG A 121 8.20 -11.84 16.14
CA ARG A 121 7.54 -12.64 15.12
C ARG A 121 6.54 -11.84 14.32
N VAL A 122 5.61 -11.13 15.00
CA VAL A 122 4.45 -10.48 14.38
C VAL A 122 4.39 -8.96 14.60
N GLY A 123 5.30 -8.42 15.41
CA GLY A 123 5.34 -7.00 15.74
C GLY A 123 4.57 -6.65 17.02
N ARG A 124 4.67 -5.38 17.42
CA ARG A 124 4.17 -4.87 18.70
C ARG A 124 2.74 -4.34 18.65
N MET A 125 2.14 -4.29 17.47
CA MET A 125 0.80 -3.72 17.32
C MET A 125 -0.29 -4.76 17.56
N GLU A 126 -1.18 -4.48 18.49
CA GLU A 126 -2.42 -5.22 18.67
C GLU A 126 -3.35 -5.02 17.45
N THR A 127 -4.11 -6.06 17.09
CA THR A 127 -5.00 -6.02 15.91
C THR A 127 -5.96 -4.82 15.91
N ALA A 128 -6.45 -4.41 17.08
CA ALA A 128 -7.36 -3.28 17.24
C ALA A 128 -6.70 -1.91 17.01
N GLN A 129 -5.37 -1.83 17.10
CA GLN A 129 -4.62 -0.58 16.93
C GLN A 129 -4.32 -0.25 15.45
N PHE A 130 -4.51 -1.22 14.54
CA PHE A 130 -4.21 -1.01 13.13
C PHE A 130 -5.19 -0.01 12.51
N PRO A 131 -4.71 1.12 11.96
CA PRO A 131 -5.56 2.02 11.19
C PRO A 131 -6.23 1.30 10.02
N ALA A 132 -7.40 1.78 9.59
CA ALA A 132 -8.18 1.13 8.51
C ALA A 132 -7.37 0.91 7.22
N LEU A 133 -6.53 1.89 6.83
CA LEU A 133 -5.69 1.79 5.64
C LEU A 133 -4.47 0.85 5.79
N TRP A 134 -4.20 0.35 7.00
CA TRP A 134 -3.16 -0.64 7.25
C TRP A 134 -3.79 -2.03 7.32
N ALA A 135 -4.36 -2.46 6.19
CA ALA A 135 -5.07 -3.74 6.09
C ALA A 135 -4.14 -4.95 5.91
N LEU A 136 -2.86 -4.72 5.65
CA LEU A 136 -1.83 -5.77 5.73
C LEU A 136 -1.47 -5.96 7.21
N ARG A 137 -1.95 -7.07 7.79
CA ARG A 137 -1.78 -7.41 9.20
C ARG A 137 -1.15 -8.78 9.34
N PRO A 138 -0.34 -9.02 10.39
CA PRO A 138 0.16 -10.35 10.67
C PRO A 138 -0.98 -11.31 11.01
N ALA A 139 -0.76 -12.60 10.78
CA ALA A 139 -1.64 -13.62 11.34
C ALA A 139 -1.50 -13.63 12.88
N PRO A 140 -2.57 -13.94 13.61
CA PRO A 140 -2.50 -14.13 15.06
C PRO A 140 -1.42 -15.14 15.43
N PHE A 141 -0.66 -14.85 16.47
CA PHE A 141 0.42 -15.72 16.95
C PHE A 141 0.42 -15.75 18.47
N ASP A 142 0.22 -16.95 19.03
CA ASP A 142 0.43 -17.23 20.44
C ASP A 142 1.75 -18.00 20.60
N PRO A 143 2.77 -17.43 21.26
CA PRO A 143 4.06 -18.08 21.42
C PRO A 143 4.07 -19.19 22.49
N ALA A 144 3.05 -19.29 23.36
CA ALA A 144 3.11 -20.19 24.52
C ALA A 144 3.15 -21.68 24.14
N PRO A 145 2.35 -22.19 23.18
CA PRO A 145 2.47 -23.59 22.75
C PRO A 145 3.83 -23.92 22.14
N ASP A 146 4.37 -23.01 21.32
CA ASP A 146 5.65 -23.20 20.67
C ASP A 146 6.82 -23.17 21.67
N LEU A 147 6.77 -22.28 22.67
CA LEU A 147 7.72 -22.23 23.77
C LEU A 147 7.71 -23.54 24.56
N LEU A 148 6.53 -24.03 24.94
CA LEU A 148 6.39 -25.31 25.67
C LEU A 148 7.01 -26.47 24.88
N ALA A 149 6.71 -26.57 23.59
CA ALA A 149 7.29 -27.58 22.70
C ALA A 149 8.82 -27.47 22.58
N ALA A 150 9.33 -26.22 22.51
CA ALA A 150 10.77 -25.97 22.45
C ALA A 150 11.51 -26.38 23.74
N LEU A 151 10.90 -26.12 24.91
CA LEU A 151 11.42 -26.54 26.21
C LEU A 151 11.41 -28.07 26.34
N ALA A 152 10.29 -28.73 26.03
CA ALA A 152 10.15 -30.18 26.09
C ALA A 152 11.16 -30.94 25.22
N THR A 153 11.66 -30.29 24.14
CA THR A 153 12.62 -30.89 23.19
C THR A 153 14.05 -30.33 23.30
N ASN A 154 14.35 -29.52 24.32
CA ASN A 154 15.63 -28.81 24.51
C ASN A 154 16.06 -27.99 23.29
N ARG A 155 15.13 -27.31 22.61
CA ARG A 155 15.33 -26.54 21.38
C ARG A 155 15.06 -25.05 21.53
N LEU A 156 15.12 -24.52 22.76
CA LEU A 156 14.79 -23.11 23.04
C LEU A 156 15.60 -22.14 22.16
N GLN A 157 16.91 -22.33 22.04
CA GLN A 157 17.75 -21.46 21.20
C GLN A 157 17.30 -21.50 19.72
N ALA A 158 17.08 -22.71 19.17
CA ALA A 158 16.67 -22.88 17.78
C ALA A 158 15.27 -22.25 17.51
N TRP A 159 14.37 -22.34 18.47
CA TRP A 159 13.06 -21.71 18.39
C TRP A 159 13.18 -20.19 18.38
N LEU A 160 13.93 -19.58 19.31
CA LEU A 160 14.18 -18.14 19.37
C LEU A 160 14.82 -17.61 18.07
N ASP A 161 15.80 -18.36 17.51
CA ASP A 161 16.46 -18.01 16.24
C ASP A 161 15.50 -18.11 15.04
N SER A 162 14.40 -18.85 15.16
CA SER A 162 13.40 -19.03 14.11
C SER A 162 12.31 -17.94 14.09
N LEU A 163 12.17 -17.16 15.17
CA LEU A 163 11.11 -16.16 15.33
C LEU A 163 11.19 -14.99 14.35
N PRO A 164 12.38 -14.38 14.10
CA PRO A 164 12.45 -13.21 13.21
C PRO A 164 12.06 -13.56 11.77
N PRO A 165 11.52 -12.58 11.00
CA PRO A 165 11.26 -12.77 9.58
C PRO A 165 12.51 -13.28 8.83
N ARG A 166 12.34 -14.34 8.04
CA ARG A 166 13.45 -15.02 7.33
C ARG A 166 13.81 -14.35 6.00
N TYR A 167 13.24 -13.21 5.69
CA TYR A 167 13.51 -12.49 4.45
C TYR A 167 14.92 -11.90 4.42
N SER A 168 15.59 -12.01 3.27
CA SER A 168 16.91 -11.38 3.05
C SER A 168 16.85 -9.87 3.27
N GLY A 169 15.72 -9.22 2.91
CA GLY A 169 15.46 -7.81 3.16
C GLY A 169 15.44 -7.46 4.65
N TYR A 170 14.81 -8.29 5.50
CA TYR A 170 14.82 -8.07 6.94
C TYR A 170 16.24 -8.24 7.53
N ALA A 171 16.98 -9.24 7.09
CA ALA A 171 18.39 -9.43 7.50
C ALA A 171 19.26 -8.23 7.08
N ALA A 172 19.02 -7.66 5.90
CA ALA A 172 19.70 -6.45 5.45
C ALA A 172 19.33 -5.22 6.28
N MET A 173 18.04 -5.08 6.69
CA MET A 173 17.59 -4.03 7.60
C MET A 173 18.30 -4.13 8.97
N LYS A 174 18.51 -5.34 9.51
CA LYS A 174 19.29 -5.54 10.76
C LYS A 174 20.72 -5.01 10.62
N ARG A 175 21.40 -5.33 9.52
CA ARG A 175 22.75 -4.78 9.25
C ARG A 175 22.73 -3.27 9.12
N GLY A 176 21.75 -2.74 8.40
CA GLY A 176 21.53 -1.30 8.27
C GLY A 176 21.33 -0.62 9.63
N LEU A 177 20.46 -1.19 10.48
CA LEU A 177 20.21 -0.66 11.82
C LEU A 177 21.49 -0.62 12.67
N ALA A 178 22.27 -1.69 12.66
CA ALA A 178 23.55 -1.77 13.39
C ALA A 178 24.51 -0.66 12.91
N ARG A 179 24.70 -0.53 11.59
CA ARG A 179 25.55 0.52 11.00
C ARG A 179 25.10 1.94 11.36
N TYR A 180 23.82 2.25 11.23
CA TYR A 180 23.34 3.61 11.53
C TYR A 180 23.38 3.93 13.03
N ARG A 181 23.26 2.95 13.90
CA ARG A 181 23.48 3.11 15.34
C ARG A 181 24.95 3.38 15.65
N GLU A 182 25.86 2.67 15.00
CA GLU A 182 27.30 2.91 15.14
C GLU A 182 27.66 4.35 14.71
N ILE A 183 27.16 4.81 13.56
CA ILE A 183 27.33 6.20 13.12
C ILE A 183 26.77 7.16 14.18
N ALA A 184 25.61 6.84 14.78
CA ALA A 184 25.01 7.68 15.81
C ALA A 184 25.87 7.75 17.09
N VAL A 185 26.45 6.62 17.54
CA VAL A 185 27.35 6.56 18.71
C VAL A 185 28.64 7.35 18.46
N GLN A 186 29.13 7.37 17.23
CA GLN A 186 30.29 8.18 16.82
C GLN A 186 29.96 9.68 16.67
N GLY A 187 28.74 10.12 17.06
CA GLY A 187 28.31 11.51 17.00
C GLY A 187 27.54 11.88 15.72
N GLY A 188 27.34 10.94 14.81
CA GLY A 188 26.57 11.16 13.58
C GLY A 188 27.25 12.10 12.60
N TRP A 189 26.47 12.91 11.95
CA TRP A 189 26.97 13.92 11.01
C TRP A 189 26.41 15.31 11.31
N LYS A 190 27.21 16.31 10.97
CA LYS A 190 26.78 17.71 11.07
C LYS A 190 25.96 18.11 9.84
N PRO A 191 24.91 18.92 9.99
CA PRO A 191 24.16 19.44 8.85
C PRO A 191 25.03 20.37 7.99
N LEU A 192 24.86 20.26 6.67
CA LEU A 192 25.45 21.18 5.70
C LEU A 192 24.64 22.48 5.66
N GLY A 193 25.32 23.62 5.68
CA GLY A 193 24.68 24.92 5.59
C GLY A 193 23.93 25.15 4.27
N PRO A 194 22.98 26.09 4.22
CA PRO A 194 22.31 26.48 3.00
C PRO A 194 23.30 27.19 2.05
N GLY A 195 22.97 27.23 0.76
CA GLY A 195 23.78 27.89 -0.26
C GLY A 195 23.34 27.54 -1.66
N LYS A 196 24.08 28.01 -2.65
CA LYS A 196 23.85 27.67 -4.05
C LYS A 196 24.02 26.16 -4.29
N PRO A 197 23.37 25.58 -5.30
CA PRO A 197 23.64 24.20 -5.69
C PRO A 197 25.14 23.97 -5.98
N MET A 198 25.65 22.79 -5.57
CA MET A 198 27.03 22.38 -5.79
C MET A 198 27.06 21.22 -6.81
N GLY A 199 28.01 21.24 -7.73
CA GLY A 199 28.25 20.19 -8.71
C GLY A 199 29.71 20.18 -9.14
N LEU A 200 30.05 19.34 -10.12
CA LEU A 200 31.41 19.18 -10.61
C LEU A 200 32.10 20.52 -10.88
N GLY A 201 33.31 20.67 -10.36
CA GLY A 201 34.10 21.89 -10.45
C GLY A 201 33.78 22.97 -9.42
N SER A 202 32.75 22.82 -8.58
CA SER A 202 32.45 23.78 -7.53
C SER A 202 33.56 23.86 -6.48
N THR A 203 33.91 25.08 -6.07
CA THR A 203 34.90 25.40 -5.01
C THR A 203 34.23 25.92 -3.75
N ASP A 204 32.99 25.58 -3.53
CA ASP A 204 32.20 25.99 -2.37
C ASP A 204 32.84 25.49 -1.06
N PRO A 205 32.91 26.32 -0.01
CA PRO A 205 33.48 25.91 1.30
C PRO A 205 32.82 24.68 1.94
N ARG A 206 31.59 24.34 1.53
CA ARG A 206 30.88 23.15 2.00
C ARG A 206 31.34 21.84 1.37
N VAL A 207 32.19 21.87 0.32
CA VAL A 207 32.61 20.65 -0.42
C VAL A 207 33.32 19.64 0.49
N SER A 208 34.22 20.09 1.36
CA SER A 208 34.91 19.18 2.29
C SER A 208 33.94 18.55 3.30
N ALA A 209 33.01 19.32 3.84
CA ALA A 209 31.97 18.83 4.73
C ALA A 209 30.99 17.86 4.02
N LEU A 210 30.63 18.12 2.75
CA LEU A 210 29.84 17.23 1.92
C LEU A 210 30.52 15.88 1.70
N ARG A 211 31.84 15.88 1.41
CA ARG A 211 32.64 14.68 1.23
C ARG A 211 32.61 13.82 2.51
N THR A 212 32.92 14.42 3.65
CA THR A 212 32.86 13.74 4.95
C THR A 212 31.47 13.19 5.24
N ARG A 213 30.41 13.99 4.93
CA ARG A 213 29.02 13.57 5.14
C ARG A 213 28.64 12.35 4.29
N LEU A 214 29.05 12.31 3.03
CA LEU A 214 28.75 11.20 2.14
C LEU A 214 29.56 9.96 2.49
N ALA A 215 30.85 10.11 2.85
CA ALA A 215 31.72 8.99 3.24
C ALA A 215 31.19 8.24 4.48
N ALA A 216 30.43 8.88 5.37
CA ALA A 216 29.79 8.22 6.51
C ALA A 216 28.81 7.09 6.08
N GLU A 217 28.23 7.21 4.89
CA GLU A 217 27.26 6.22 4.34
C GLU A 217 27.76 5.47 3.10
N ASP A 218 28.89 5.88 2.52
CA ASP A 218 29.41 5.39 1.24
C ASP A 218 30.89 5.01 1.37
N GLU A 219 31.15 3.74 1.52
CA GLU A 219 32.51 3.17 1.70
C GLU A 219 33.42 3.34 0.46
N LEU A 220 32.82 3.64 -0.71
CA LEU A 220 33.57 3.88 -1.94
C LEU A 220 34.14 5.31 -2.00
N LEU A 221 33.75 6.20 -1.08
CA LEU A 221 34.20 7.57 -1.03
C LEU A 221 35.18 7.77 0.14
N VAL A 222 36.38 8.24 -0.16
CA VAL A 222 37.34 8.67 0.84
C VAL A 222 36.89 10.00 1.46
N ALA A 223 36.79 10.06 2.79
CA ALA A 223 36.32 11.25 3.50
C ALA A 223 37.24 12.48 3.33
N MET A 224 38.54 12.24 3.22
CA MET A 224 39.53 13.30 2.95
C MET A 224 39.77 13.42 1.45
N GLY A 225 39.96 14.66 0.96
CA GLY A 225 40.19 14.90 -0.47
C GLY A 225 40.20 16.37 -0.82
N PRO A 226 40.26 16.71 -2.10
CA PRO A 226 40.30 18.10 -2.58
C PRO A 226 39.11 18.92 -2.08
N ALA A 227 39.35 20.21 -1.85
CA ALA A 227 38.29 21.19 -1.55
C ALA A 227 37.49 21.61 -2.81
N VAL A 228 37.68 20.89 -3.91
CA VAL A 228 36.95 21.05 -5.17
C VAL A 228 36.01 19.86 -5.34
N PHE A 229 34.83 20.09 -5.86
CA PHE A 229 33.87 19.04 -6.19
C PHE A 229 34.38 18.27 -7.41
N ASP A 230 35.06 17.17 -7.17
CA ASP A 230 35.70 16.31 -8.16
C ASP A 230 34.78 15.16 -8.64
N LEU A 231 35.23 14.36 -9.61
CA LEU A 231 34.48 13.24 -10.15
C LEU A 231 34.14 12.16 -9.08
N PRO A 232 35.07 11.72 -8.19
CA PRO A 232 34.72 10.78 -7.14
C PRO A 232 33.59 11.28 -6.23
N LEU A 233 33.55 12.59 -5.93
CA LEU A 233 32.49 13.19 -5.14
C LEU A 233 31.18 13.26 -5.94
N GLN A 234 31.22 13.55 -7.24
CA GLN A 234 30.05 13.52 -8.10
C GLN A 234 29.42 12.12 -8.14
N ASP A 235 30.24 11.08 -8.31
CA ASP A 235 29.78 9.69 -8.31
C ASP A 235 29.13 9.32 -6.96
N ALA A 236 29.70 9.74 -5.84
CA ALA A 236 29.12 9.52 -4.52
C ALA A 236 27.79 10.25 -4.35
N VAL A 237 27.68 11.49 -4.85
CA VAL A 237 26.41 12.24 -4.86
C VAL A 237 25.36 11.50 -5.70
N GLN A 238 25.71 11.00 -6.87
CA GLN A 238 24.78 10.22 -7.72
C GLN A 238 24.33 8.93 -7.05
N ARG A 239 25.24 8.20 -6.37
CA ARG A 239 24.87 7.02 -5.57
C ARG A 239 23.91 7.40 -4.44
N ALA A 240 24.20 8.47 -3.71
CA ALA A 240 23.33 8.95 -2.64
C ALA A 240 21.96 9.42 -3.17
N GLN A 241 21.92 10.11 -4.31
CA GLN A 241 20.66 10.49 -4.97
C GLN A 241 19.80 9.26 -5.31
N LYS A 242 20.39 8.19 -5.85
CA LYS A 242 19.69 6.91 -6.09
C LYS A 242 19.14 6.32 -4.78
N ARG A 243 19.95 6.31 -3.70
CA ARG A 243 19.52 5.84 -2.37
C ARG A 243 18.35 6.65 -1.82
N PHE A 244 18.31 7.96 -2.07
CA PHE A 244 17.21 8.83 -1.64
C PHE A 244 16.04 8.91 -2.65
N GLY A 245 16.14 8.21 -3.80
CA GLY A 245 15.13 8.21 -4.85
C GLY A 245 15.07 9.49 -5.67
N LEU A 246 16.12 10.30 -5.62
CA LEU A 246 16.29 11.51 -6.42
C LEU A 246 16.81 11.17 -7.83
N LYS A 247 16.68 12.13 -8.75
CA LYS A 247 17.35 12.05 -10.06
C LYS A 247 18.87 12.09 -9.84
N PRO A 248 19.62 11.12 -10.36
CA PRO A 248 21.07 11.04 -10.15
C PRO A 248 21.82 11.98 -11.13
N ASP A 249 21.63 13.29 -10.97
CA ASP A 249 22.27 14.31 -11.80
C ASP A 249 23.65 14.77 -11.28
N GLY A 250 24.04 14.31 -10.10
CA GLY A 250 25.30 14.66 -9.47
C GLY A 250 25.34 16.09 -8.88
N VAL A 251 24.18 16.75 -8.75
CA VAL A 251 24.08 18.12 -8.20
C VAL A 251 23.46 18.10 -6.83
N VAL A 252 24.11 18.76 -5.87
CA VAL A 252 23.59 18.95 -4.51
C VAL A 252 22.74 20.22 -4.47
N GLY A 253 21.49 20.09 -4.88
CA GLY A 253 20.45 21.11 -4.76
C GLY A 253 19.68 21.01 -3.43
N PRO A 254 18.64 21.86 -3.22
CA PRO A 254 17.87 21.91 -1.96
C PRO A 254 17.26 20.55 -1.57
N GLY A 255 16.73 19.78 -2.52
CA GLY A 255 16.16 18.46 -2.25
C GLY A 255 17.19 17.46 -1.73
N MET A 256 18.38 17.40 -2.35
CA MET A 256 19.47 16.54 -1.91
C MET A 256 19.98 17.01 -0.53
N LEU A 257 20.13 18.31 -0.32
CA LEU A 257 20.57 18.88 0.94
C LEU A 257 19.63 18.52 2.11
N ALA A 258 18.31 18.54 1.88
CA ALA A 258 17.32 18.15 2.88
C ALA A 258 17.50 16.67 3.31
N HIS A 259 17.81 15.76 2.37
CA HIS A 259 18.10 14.36 2.68
C HIS A 259 19.43 14.18 3.44
N LEU A 260 20.48 14.91 3.05
CA LEU A 260 21.79 14.85 3.70
C LEU A 260 21.72 15.37 5.14
N ASN A 261 20.92 16.39 5.39
CA ASN A 261 20.78 17.05 6.69
C ASN A 261 19.86 16.34 7.67
N ARG A 262 19.18 15.26 7.24
CA ARG A 262 18.34 14.50 8.15
C ARG A 262 19.20 13.83 9.23
N PRO A 263 18.94 14.07 10.54
CA PRO A 263 19.74 13.51 11.62
C PRO A 263 19.82 11.98 11.57
N VAL A 264 20.96 11.42 11.94
CA VAL A 264 21.16 9.96 11.95
C VAL A 264 20.16 9.24 12.86
N GLY A 265 19.79 9.84 14.00
CA GLY A 265 18.76 9.29 14.89
C GLY A 265 17.40 9.13 14.21
N GLU A 266 17.02 10.07 13.34
CA GLU A 266 15.78 9.92 12.54
C GLU A 266 15.88 8.79 11.51
N ARG A 267 17.07 8.53 10.94
CA ARG A 267 17.31 7.38 10.07
C ARG A 267 17.19 6.06 10.83
N VAL A 268 17.73 5.99 12.05
CA VAL A 268 17.55 4.84 12.95
C VAL A 268 16.07 4.58 13.23
N LEU A 269 15.31 5.60 13.59
CA LEU A 269 13.87 5.50 13.84
C LEU A 269 13.12 5.06 12.57
N GLN A 270 13.48 5.58 11.41
CA GLN A 270 12.90 5.19 10.12
C GLN A 270 13.17 3.71 9.81
N ILE A 271 14.38 3.19 10.09
CA ILE A 271 14.70 1.77 9.95
C ILE A 271 13.84 0.93 10.90
N ILE A 272 13.71 1.32 12.18
CA ILE A 272 12.90 0.62 13.18
C ILE A 272 11.44 0.53 12.74
N ALA A 273 10.83 1.61 12.27
CA ALA A 273 9.45 1.62 11.77
C ALA A 273 9.26 0.64 10.59
N ASN A 274 10.24 0.56 9.70
CA ASN A 274 10.14 -0.33 8.55
C ASN A 274 10.45 -1.79 8.93
N MET A 275 11.30 -2.06 9.92
CA MET A 275 11.48 -3.41 10.48
C MET A 275 10.20 -3.92 11.15
N GLU A 276 9.42 -3.04 11.77
CA GLU A 276 8.09 -3.39 12.32
C GLU A 276 7.16 -3.88 11.19
N ARG A 277 7.08 -3.15 10.06
CA ARG A 277 6.24 -3.53 8.91
C ARG A 277 6.68 -4.84 8.25
N TRP A 278 7.96 -5.21 8.31
CA TRP A 278 8.44 -6.51 7.83
C TRP A 278 7.84 -7.68 8.60
N ARG A 279 7.50 -7.51 9.87
CA ARG A 279 6.88 -8.54 10.73
C ARG A 279 5.42 -8.80 10.39
N TRP A 280 4.77 -7.88 9.68
CA TRP A 280 3.38 -8.02 9.26
C TRP A 280 3.22 -8.90 8.01
N LEU A 281 4.31 -9.23 7.35
CA LEU A 281 4.31 -10.09 6.18
C LEU A 281 4.08 -11.55 6.58
N PRO A 282 3.49 -12.39 5.68
CA PRO A 282 3.37 -13.82 5.93
C PRO A 282 4.77 -14.42 6.14
N PRO A 283 4.89 -15.58 6.81
CA PRO A 283 6.19 -16.24 7.03
C PRO A 283 7.00 -16.48 5.75
N THR A 284 6.29 -16.73 4.66
CA THR A 284 6.87 -16.91 3.31
C THR A 284 5.98 -16.19 2.31
N MET A 285 6.55 -15.30 1.51
CA MET A 285 5.84 -14.70 0.39
C MET A 285 5.78 -15.66 -0.78
N PRO A 286 4.69 -15.63 -1.59
CA PRO A 286 4.64 -16.35 -2.86
C PRO A 286 5.81 -15.98 -3.76
N ALA A 287 6.48 -16.99 -4.36
CA ALA A 287 7.66 -16.81 -5.20
C ALA A 287 7.35 -15.96 -6.44
N THR A 288 6.14 -16.12 -7.02
CA THR A 288 5.59 -15.24 -8.05
C THR A 288 4.58 -14.28 -7.40
N ARG A 289 4.85 -12.96 -7.50
CA ARG A 289 3.99 -11.91 -6.93
C ARG A 289 4.25 -10.55 -7.55
N VAL A 290 3.27 -9.70 -7.51
CA VAL A 290 3.44 -8.25 -7.74
C VAL A 290 3.59 -7.57 -6.38
N GLN A 291 4.64 -6.78 -6.23
CA GLN A 291 4.91 -6.02 -5.01
C GLN A 291 4.92 -4.53 -5.32
N VAL A 292 4.05 -3.79 -4.67
CA VAL A 292 3.97 -2.33 -4.75
C VAL A 292 4.54 -1.75 -3.47
N ASN A 293 5.57 -0.93 -3.57
CA ASN A 293 6.02 -0.09 -2.46
C ASN A 293 5.47 1.32 -2.67
N SER A 294 4.34 1.65 -2.03
CA SER A 294 3.69 2.96 -2.19
C SER A 294 4.52 4.12 -1.61
N GLY A 295 5.30 3.87 -0.56
CA GLY A 295 6.23 4.86 0.01
C GLY A 295 7.38 5.23 -0.93
N ALA A 296 7.89 4.27 -1.69
CA ALA A 296 8.93 4.49 -2.71
C ALA A 296 8.34 4.77 -4.11
N ALA A 297 7.04 4.54 -4.30
CA ALA A 297 6.36 4.60 -5.58
C ALA A 297 7.04 3.73 -6.65
N ILE A 298 7.19 2.44 -6.33
CA ILE A 298 7.80 1.40 -7.19
C ILE A 298 6.88 0.18 -7.23
N VAL A 299 6.75 -0.41 -8.42
CA VAL A 299 6.09 -1.71 -8.64
C VAL A 299 7.12 -2.70 -9.16
N THR A 300 7.14 -3.90 -8.60
CA THR A 300 8.04 -4.98 -9.02
C THR A 300 7.25 -6.29 -9.15
N LEU A 301 7.40 -6.94 -10.30
CA LEU A 301 6.97 -8.33 -10.49
C LEU A 301 8.15 -9.24 -10.14
N PHE A 302 7.90 -10.19 -9.25
CA PHE A 302 8.83 -11.25 -8.89
C PHE A 302 8.38 -12.57 -9.54
N ARG A 303 9.37 -13.38 -9.97
CA ARG A 303 9.22 -14.80 -10.32
C ARG A 303 10.36 -15.56 -9.66
N ASP A 304 10.06 -16.68 -9.04
CA ASP A 304 11.04 -17.49 -8.29
C ASP A 304 11.86 -16.64 -7.30
N ASP A 305 11.14 -15.73 -6.60
CA ASP A 305 11.71 -14.73 -5.67
C ASP A 305 12.74 -13.76 -6.29
N LYS A 306 12.86 -13.73 -7.62
CA LYS A 306 13.74 -12.80 -8.34
C LYS A 306 12.92 -11.68 -8.98
N PRO A 307 13.36 -10.42 -8.92
CA PRO A 307 12.70 -9.33 -9.62
C PRO A 307 12.93 -9.48 -11.14
N VAL A 308 11.84 -9.66 -11.90
CA VAL A 308 11.90 -9.79 -13.36
C VAL A 308 11.46 -8.52 -14.09
N LEU A 309 10.62 -7.70 -13.47
CA LEU A 309 10.19 -6.42 -14.01
C LEU A 309 10.04 -5.41 -12.87
N SER A 310 10.73 -4.29 -12.96
CA SER A 310 10.59 -3.19 -12.01
C SER A 310 10.33 -1.87 -12.73
N MET A 311 9.48 -1.04 -12.14
CA MET A 311 9.07 0.23 -12.75
C MET A 311 8.66 1.25 -11.70
N LYS A 312 8.69 2.52 -12.10
CA LYS A 312 8.13 3.60 -11.30
C LYS A 312 6.60 3.48 -11.21
N ALA A 313 6.05 4.02 -10.14
CA ALA A 313 4.61 4.13 -9.93
C ALA A 313 4.24 5.55 -9.48
N VAL A 314 2.94 5.85 -9.51
CA VAL A 314 2.35 7.00 -8.83
C VAL A 314 1.30 6.44 -7.88
N SER A 315 1.49 6.65 -6.58
CA SER A 315 0.58 6.22 -5.51
C SER A 315 -0.29 7.38 -5.01
N GLY A 316 -1.18 7.12 -4.07
CA GLY A 316 -2.08 8.10 -3.46
C GLY A 316 -1.35 9.29 -2.86
N ARG A 317 -1.95 10.47 -2.95
CA ARG A 317 -1.47 11.68 -2.25
C ARG A 317 -1.87 11.65 -0.77
N PRO A 318 -1.25 12.44 0.09
CA PRO A 318 -1.74 12.67 1.45
C PRO A 318 -3.22 13.11 1.44
N GLY A 319 -4.05 12.43 2.22
CA GLY A 319 -5.51 12.61 2.23
C GLY A 319 -6.28 11.67 1.29
N ASP A 320 -5.59 11.03 0.35
CA ASP A 320 -6.11 9.97 -0.52
C ASP A 320 -5.04 8.85 -0.63
N GLU A 321 -4.58 8.34 0.52
CA GLU A 321 -3.45 7.41 0.62
C GLU A 321 -3.75 6.06 -0.03
N THR A 322 -2.73 5.44 -0.62
CA THR A 322 -2.81 4.03 -1.06
C THR A 322 -2.73 3.11 0.16
N PRO A 323 -3.75 2.26 0.43
CA PRO A 323 -3.75 1.37 1.58
C PRO A 323 -2.66 0.30 1.49
N MET A 324 -2.16 -0.15 2.64
CA MET A 324 -1.38 -1.39 2.73
C MET A 324 -2.34 -2.59 2.75
N LEU A 325 -2.16 -3.53 1.83
CA LEU A 325 -3.01 -4.74 1.75
C LEU A 325 -2.30 -5.88 1.02
N SER A 326 -2.85 -7.08 1.13
CA SER A 326 -2.55 -8.22 0.26
C SER A 326 -3.82 -8.70 -0.43
N SER A 327 -3.69 -9.08 -1.69
CA SER A 327 -4.77 -9.63 -2.52
C SER A 327 -4.17 -10.46 -3.67
N ALA A 328 -4.93 -10.74 -4.71
CA ALA A 328 -4.45 -11.41 -5.91
C ALA A 328 -5.05 -10.80 -7.17
N ILE A 329 -4.20 -10.43 -8.12
CA ILE A 329 -4.62 -9.97 -9.45
C ILE A 329 -5.26 -11.16 -10.16
N HIS A 330 -6.51 -11.01 -10.58
CA HIS A 330 -7.29 -12.07 -11.25
C HIS A 330 -7.57 -11.77 -12.71
N SER A 331 -7.40 -10.53 -13.17
CA SER A 331 -7.61 -10.18 -14.58
C SER A 331 -6.87 -8.90 -14.98
N VAL A 332 -6.52 -8.84 -16.25
CA VAL A 332 -6.10 -7.62 -16.95
C VAL A 332 -7.27 -7.11 -17.77
N VAL A 333 -7.61 -5.84 -17.66
CA VAL A 333 -8.64 -5.20 -18.49
C VAL A 333 -7.94 -4.29 -19.50
N ILE A 334 -8.17 -4.56 -20.78
CA ILE A 334 -7.68 -3.80 -21.92
C ILE A 334 -8.76 -2.78 -22.29
N ASN A 335 -8.36 -1.54 -22.57
CA ASN A 335 -9.26 -0.42 -22.85
C ASN A 335 -10.33 -0.26 -21.75
N PRO A 336 -9.96 -0.06 -20.48
CA PRO A 336 -10.93 0.05 -19.40
C PRO A 336 -11.68 1.38 -19.46
N PRO A 337 -13.02 1.40 -19.32
CA PRO A 337 -13.74 2.62 -18.98
C PRO A 337 -13.47 2.93 -17.50
N TRP A 338 -13.47 4.20 -17.13
CA TRP A 338 -13.33 4.61 -15.75
C TRP A 338 -14.67 4.92 -15.08
N ASN A 339 -15.13 4.04 -14.22
CA ASN A 339 -16.25 4.33 -13.33
C ASN A 339 -15.72 5.26 -12.23
N VAL A 340 -16.12 6.53 -12.27
CA VAL A 340 -15.62 7.55 -11.35
C VAL A 340 -16.20 7.31 -9.96
N PRO A 341 -15.37 7.18 -8.92
CA PRO A 341 -15.84 7.15 -7.54
C PRO A 341 -16.63 8.42 -7.19
N SER A 342 -17.74 8.28 -6.45
CA SER A 342 -18.63 9.41 -6.12
C SER A 342 -17.88 10.57 -5.45
N GLY A 343 -16.99 10.26 -4.50
CA GLY A 343 -16.19 11.29 -3.83
C GLY A 343 -15.26 12.09 -4.77
N ILE A 344 -14.75 11.50 -5.85
CA ILE A 344 -13.97 12.23 -6.87
C ILE A 344 -14.92 13.05 -7.74
N ALA A 345 -16.05 12.46 -8.16
CA ALA A 345 -17.05 13.17 -8.94
C ALA A 345 -17.53 14.44 -8.22
N GLU A 346 -17.85 14.34 -6.94
CA GLU A 346 -18.34 15.44 -6.11
C GLU A 346 -17.28 16.51 -5.84
N ARG A 347 -16.07 16.11 -5.51
CA ARG A 347 -14.99 17.06 -5.16
C ARG A 347 -14.38 17.76 -6.38
N GLU A 348 -14.34 17.10 -7.54
CA GLU A 348 -13.53 17.57 -8.66
C GLU A 348 -14.31 17.75 -9.97
N LEU A 349 -15.22 16.84 -10.33
CA LEU A 349 -15.81 16.84 -11.67
C LEU A 349 -17.11 17.64 -11.76
N TRP A 350 -18.03 17.46 -10.82
CA TRP A 350 -19.26 18.26 -10.77
C TRP A 350 -19.00 19.77 -10.59
N PRO A 351 -18.04 20.22 -9.76
CA PRO A 351 -17.67 21.62 -9.71
C PRO A 351 -17.16 22.17 -11.05
N LYS A 352 -16.37 21.37 -11.80
CA LYS A 352 -15.89 21.77 -13.13
C LYS A 352 -17.02 21.87 -14.15
N GLU A 353 -17.93 20.91 -14.16
CA GLU A 353 -19.13 20.97 -15.03
C GLU A 353 -20.00 22.19 -14.72
N LYS A 354 -20.17 22.51 -13.43
CA LYS A 354 -20.90 23.69 -12.99
C LYS A 354 -20.24 25.01 -13.43
N ALA A 355 -18.90 25.07 -13.35
CA ALA A 355 -18.12 26.24 -13.76
C ALA A 355 -18.02 26.37 -15.29
N HIS A 356 -17.97 25.25 -15.99
CA HIS A 356 -17.81 25.16 -17.44
C HIS A 356 -18.76 24.10 -18.00
N PRO A 357 -20.06 24.48 -18.27
CA PRO A 357 -21.03 23.54 -18.81
C PRO A 357 -20.56 22.86 -20.08
N GLY A 358 -20.69 21.53 -20.16
CA GLY A 358 -20.15 20.70 -21.23
C GLY A 358 -18.73 20.15 -20.98
N TYR A 359 -18.12 20.49 -19.82
CA TYR A 359 -16.80 19.97 -19.45
C TYR A 359 -16.76 18.44 -19.46
N LEU A 360 -17.76 17.80 -18.88
CA LEU A 360 -17.81 16.34 -18.78
C LEU A 360 -17.84 15.68 -20.17
N VAL A 361 -18.70 16.16 -21.04
CA VAL A 361 -18.84 15.62 -22.42
C VAL A 361 -17.55 15.82 -23.20
N ALA A 362 -16.96 17.02 -23.15
CA ALA A 362 -15.71 17.35 -23.83
C ALA A 362 -14.53 16.49 -23.39
N HIS A 363 -14.55 15.93 -22.16
CA HIS A 363 -13.53 15.05 -21.61
C HIS A 363 -13.92 13.56 -21.61
N GLY A 364 -14.92 13.18 -22.43
CA GLY A 364 -15.32 11.79 -22.62
C GLY A 364 -16.10 11.18 -21.45
N TYR A 365 -16.63 12.00 -20.55
CA TYR A 365 -17.51 11.52 -19.48
C TYR A 365 -18.95 11.41 -19.94
N ARG A 366 -19.64 10.39 -19.46
CA ARG A 366 -21.09 10.23 -19.60
C ARG A 366 -21.74 10.08 -18.22
N ILE A 367 -22.92 10.63 -18.10
CA ILE A 367 -23.76 10.53 -16.90
C ILE A 367 -24.61 9.28 -17.02
N ILE A 368 -24.46 8.34 -16.09
CA ILE A 368 -25.26 7.13 -16.01
C ILE A 368 -26.33 7.35 -14.95
N GLN A 369 -27.58 7.42 -15.39
CA GLN A 369 -28.73 7.49 -14.47
C GLN A 369 -28.88 6.14 -13.76
N VAL A 370 -29.08 6.19 -12.46
CA VAL A 370 -29.30 5.02 -11.60
C VAL A 370 -30.63 5.23 -10.89
N GLU A 371 -31.55 4.31 -11.12
CA GLU A 371 -32.87 4.39 -10.50
C GLU A 371 -32.77 4.38 -8.97
N GLY A 372 -33.39 5.34 -8.30
CA GLY A 372 -33.35 5.45 -6.83
C GLY A 372 -32.01 5.88 -6.22
N ALA A 373 -31.01 6.29 -7.02
CA ALA A 373 -29.70 6.71 -6.54
C ALA A 373 -29.16 7.93 -7.31
N ALA A 374 -28.11 8.56 -6.76
CA ALA A 374 -27.42 9.65 -7.44
C ALA A 374 -26.81 9.19 -8.78
N PRO A 375 -26.81 10.02 -9.81
CA PRO A 375 -26.21 9.70 -11.09
C PRO A 375 -24.70 9.40 -10.94
N ARG A 376 -24.21 8.43 -11.70
CA ARG A 376 -22.80 8.05 -11.73
C ARG A 376 -22.10 8.63 -12.95
N LEU A 377 -20.83 8.94 -12.80
CA LEU A 377 -19.99 9.34 -13.92
C LEU A 377 -19.16 8.16 -14.40
N GLN A 378 -19.07 8.00 -15.71
CA GLN A 378 -18.16 7.06 -16.35
C GLN A 378 -17.39 7.79 -17.45
N GLN A 379 -16.08 7.72 -17.43
CA GLN A 379 -15.25 8.13 -18.56
C GLN A 379 -15.10 6.99 -19.56
N ALA A 380 -15.26 7.28 -20.84
CA ALA A 380 -15.06 6.30 -21.91
C ALA A 380 -13.62 5.78 -21.92
N SER A 381 -13.45 4.55 -22.40
CA SER A 381 -12.13 3.99 -22.70
C SER A 381 -11.47 4.74 -23.86
N GLY A 382 -10.14 4.68 -23.95
CA GLY A 382 -9.36 5.31 -25.00
C GLY A 382 -8.10 5.98 -24.47
N ASP A 383 -7.37 6.65 -25.35
CA ASP A 383 -6.06 7.25 -25.04
C ASP A 383 -6.14 8.39 -24.02
N GLN A 384 -7.29 9.05 -23.92
CA GLN A 384 -7.56 10.14 -22.98
C GLN A 384 -8.17 9.64 -21.66
N SER A 385 -8.46 8.33 -21.53
CA SER A 385 -9.00 7.77 -20.29
C SER A 385 -8.01 7.95 -19.15
N ALA A 386 -8.49 8.38 -17.99
CA ALA A 386 -7.66 8.50 -16.79
C ALA A 386 -7.01 7.16 -16.38
N LEU A 387 -7.59 6.03 -16.77
CA LEU A 387 -7.05 4.69 -16.54
C LEU A 387 -6.09 4.22 -17.64
N GLY A 388 -5.87 5.02 -18.70
CA GLY A 388 -5.07 4.61 -19.85
C GLY A 388 -5.64 3.38 -20.54
N ARG A 389 -4.73 2.50 -21.01
CA ARG A 389 -5.09 1.35 -21.85
C ARG A 389 -5.16 0.03 -21.09
N PHE A 390 -4.66 -0.03 -19.83
CA PHE A 390 -4.61 -1.23 -19.01
C PHE A 390 -5.06 -0.98 -17.58
N LYS A 391 -5.81 -1.93 -17.02
CA LYS A 391 -6.17 -2.00 -15.62
C LYS A 391 -5.94 -3.43 -15.11
N PHE A 392 -5.41 -3.57 -13.91
CA PHE A 392 -5.13 -4.84 -13.25
C PHE A 392 -6.06 -4.97 -12.05
N ASP A 393 -7.03 -5.88 -12.14
CA ASP A 393 -8.08 -6.03 -11.13
C ASP A 393 -7.69 -7.05 -10.06
N PHE A 394 -7.91 -6.68 -8.81
CA PHE A 394 -7.82 -7.53 -7.62
C PHE A 394 -8.84 -7.09 -6.58
N ASP A 395 -9.38 -8.05 -5.84
CA ASP A 395 -10.45 -7.81 -4.87
C ASP A 395 -9.91 -7.14 -3.61
N ASN A 396 -10.54 -6.05 -3.16
CA ASN A 396 -10.22 -5.36 -1.91
C ASN A 396 -11.33 -4.39 -1.50
N PRO A 397 -11.48 -4.07 -0.19
CA PRO A 397 -12.55 -3.20 0.31
C PRO A 397 -12.33 -1.71 0.01
N PHE A 398 -11.16 -1.32 -0.52
CA PHE A 398 -10.81 0.07 -0.79
C PHE A 398 -11.03 0.48 -2.25
N ALA A 399 -11.49 -0.45 -3.09
CA ALA A 399 -11.67 -0.25 -4.53
C ALA A 399 -10.40 0.30 -5.25
N VAL A 400 -9.20 -0.05 -4.75
CA VAL A 400 -7.93 0.29 -5.39
C VAL A 400 -7.52 -0.78 -6.40
N TYR A 401 -6.79 -0.37 -7.43
CA TYR A 401 -6.27 -1.23 -8.48
C TYR A 401 -4.98 -0.63 -9.05
N LEU A 402 -4.25 -1.42 -9.83
CA LEU A 402 -3.15 -0.89 -10.63
C LEU A 402 -3.68 -0.54 -12.03
N HIS A 403 -3.18 0.54 -12.63
CA HIS A 403 -3.62 0.96 -13.96
C HIS A 403 -2.59 1.80 -14.71
N ASP A 404 -2.78 1.92 -15.99
CA ASP A 404 -2.08 2.83 -16.88
C ASP A 404 -2.54 4.29 -16.68
N THR A 405 -1.91 5.23 -17.38
CA THR A 405 -2.28 6.65 -17.34
C THR A 405 -1.77 7.38 -18.59
N PRO A 406 -2.53 8.31 -19.15
CA PRO A 406 -2.03 9.23 -20.18
C PRO A 406 -1.03 10.25 -19.62
N SER A 407 -1.07 10.51 -18.30
CA SER A 407 -0.21 11.51 -17.64
C SER A 407 1.18 10.95 -17.34
N ARG A 408 1.95 10.64 -18.39
CA ARG A 408 3.26 9.98 -18.32
C ARG A 408 4.32 10.79 -17.56
N GLY A 409 4.30 12.12 -17.68
CA GLY A 409 5.26 13.01 -16.99
C GLY A 409 5.25 12.90 -15.47
N GLY A 410 4.16 12.36 -14.89
CA GLY A 410 4.07 12.11 -13.45
C GLY A 410 5.14 11.14 -12.92
N PHE A 411 5.65 10.24 -13.76
CA PHE A 411 6.71 9.29 -13.38
C PHE A 411 8.10 9.93 -13.24
N ASP A 412 8.32 11.12 -13.80
CA ASP A 412 9.58 11.83 -13.73
C ASP A 412 9.69 12.72 -12.49
N ASN A 413 8.58 12.92 -11.78
CA ASN A 413 8.56 13.67 -10.54
C ASN A 413 9.30 12.90 -9.42
N PHE A 414 9.93 13.66 -8.53
CA PHE A 414 10.50 13.12 -7.30
C PHE A 414 9.40 12.63 -6.36
N ALA A 415 8.43 13.49 -6.04
CA ALA A 415 7.25 13.13 -5.26
C ALA A 415 6.22 12.51 -6.19
N ARG A 416 6.04 11.21 -6.09
CA ARG A 416 5.08 10.44 -6.91
C ARG A 416 3.85 9.98 -6.13
N GLN A 417 3.57 10.60 -5.00
CA GLN A 417 2.33 10.44 -4.25
C GLN A 417 1.35 11.51 -4.71
N ALA A 418 0.61 11.22 -5.81
CA ALA A 418 -0.22 12.21 -6.50
C ALA A 418 -1.54 11.66 -7.08
N SER A 419 -1.88 10.38 -6.82
CA SER A 419 -3.16 9.79 -7.23
C SER A 419 -4.23 9.92 -6.12
N HIS A 420 -5.43 9.42 -6.39
CA HIS A 420 -6.54 9.30 -5.44
C HIS A 420 -6.60 7.92 -4.76
N GLY A 421 -5.45 7.28 -4.54
CA GLY A 421 -5.33 5.98 -3.89
C GLY A 421 -4.96 4.83 -4.82
N CYS A 422 -5.45 4.78 -6.05
CA CYS A 422 -5.04 3.80 -7.06
C CYS A 422 -3.57 3.99 -7.48
N VAL A 423 -2.95 2.91 -7.98
CA VAL A 423 -1.53 2.91 -8.34
C VAL A 423 -1.36 2.98 -9.86
N ARG A 424 -0.83 4.10 -10.37
CA ARG A 424 -0.45 4.22 -11.78
C ARG A 424 0.89 3.54 -11.99
N VAL A 425 1.03 2.78 -13.08
CA VAL A 425 2.26 2.02 -13.40
C VAL A 425 2.93 2.57 -14.67
N GLU A 426 4.26 2.67 -14.64
CA GLU A 426 5.05 3.27 -15.74
C GLU A 426 5.09 2.37 -16.98
N LYS A 427 5.10 1.04 -16.84
CA LYS A 427 5.21 0.07 -17.93
C LYS A 427 4.01 -0.89 -17.94
N PRO A 428 2.77 -0.38 -18.15
CA PRO A 428 1.56 -1.19 -18.01
C PRO A 428 1.50 -2.32 -19.01
N ARG A 429 1.92 -2.09 -20.27
CA ARG A 429 1.96 -3.11 -21.31
C ARG A 429 2.89 -4.28 -20.93
N ALA A 430 4.11 -3.98 -20.51
CA ALA A 430 5.06 -5.00 -20.11
C ALA A 430 4.56 -5.82 -18.89
N LEU A 431 3.86 -5.15 -17.95
CA LEU A 431 3.24 -5.86 -16.83
C LEU A 431 2.09 -6.75 -17.30
N ALA A 432 1.24 -6.28 -18.22
CA ALA A 432 0.13 -7.06 -18.76
C ALA A 432 0.62 -8.30 -19.52
N GLU A 433 1.58 -8.12 -20.44
CA GLU A 433 2.21 -9.22 -21.19
C GLU A 433 2.85 -10.24 -20.25
N ALA A 434 3.60 -9.80 -19.24
CA ALA A 434 4.20 -10.70 -18.27
C ALA A 434 3.19 -11.46 -17.40
N LEU A 435 2.04 -10.88 -17.07
CA LEU A 435 0.99 -11.56 -16.31
C LEU A 435 0.17 -12.53 -17.17
N LEU A 436 0.07 -12.27 -18.47
CA LEU A 436 -0.70 -13.07 -19.42
C LEU A 436 0.13 -14.14 -20.16
N GLU A 437 1.47 -14.11 -20.00
CA GLU A 437 2.43 -14.93 -20.74
C GLU A 437 2.10 -16.45 -20.75
N ALA A 438 1.51 -16.97 -19.68
CA ALA A 438 1.17 -18.38 -19.57
C ALA A 438 -0.07 -18.81 -20.40
N ASP A 439 -0.84 -17.83 -20.91
CA ASP A 439 -2.06 -18.10 -21.68
C ASP A 439 -1.85 -17.74 -23.16
N PRO A 440 -1.77 -18.76 -24.06
CA PRO A 440 -1.56 -18.52 -25.48
C PRO A 440 -2.69 -17.72 -26.15
N ASN A 441 -3.88 -17.66 -25.56
CA ASN A 441 -4.98 -16.83 -26.06
C ASN A 441 -4.71 -15.32 -25.88
N TRP A 442 -3.67 -14.95 -25.15
CA TRP A 442 -3.27 -13.57 -24.87
C TRP A 442 -1.83 -13.30 -25.30
N ALA A 443 -1.37 -13.94 -26.38
CA ALA A 443 -0.09 -13.62 -26.99
C ALA A 443 0.02 -12.12 -27.33
N PRO A 444 1.23 -11.54 -27.43
CA PRO A 444 1.43 -10.10 -27.60
C PRO A 444 0.70 -9.50 -28.81
N ASP A 445 0.58 -10.24 -29.92
CA ASP A 445 -0.17 -9.88 -31.12
C ASP A 445 -1.68 -9.81 -30.88
N VAL A 446 -2.22 -10.73 -30.07
CA VAL A 446 -3.63 -10.70 -29.65
C VAL A 446 -3.91 -9.48 -28.78
N VAL A 447 -3.02 -9.19 -27.81
CA VAL A 447 -3.14 -7.99 -26.97
C VAL A 447 -3.10 -6.72 -27.84
N GLU A 448 -2.20 -6.66 -28.82
CA GLU A 448 -2.11 -5.53 -29.77
C GLU A 448 -3.40 -5.37 -30.57
N ALA A 449 -3.95 -6.47 -31.10
CA ALA A 449 -5.21 -6.43 -31.84
C ALA A 449 -6.40 -5.91 -30.98
N LYS A 450 -6.40 -6.19 -29.65
CA LYS A 450 -7.42 -5.65 -28.73
C LYS A 450 -7.19 -4.17 -28.42
N LEU A 451 -5.94 -3.75 -28.33
CA LEU A 451 -5.58 -2.35 -28.16
C LEU A 451 -5.97 -1.48 -29.37
N ALA A 452 -5.93 -2.05 -30.58
CA ALA A 452 -6.28 -1.33 -31.81
C ALA A 452 -7.74 -0.86 -31.87
N VAL A 453 -8.62 -1.34 -30.99
CA VAL A 453 -10.04 -0.93 -30.90
C VAL A 453 -10.29 -0.26 -29.53
N PRO A 454 -9.95 1.04 -29.40
CA PRO A 454 -9.93 1.74 -28.11
C PRO A 454 -11.29 1.77 -27.37
N GLU A 455 -12.38 1.83 -28.10
CA GLU A 455 -13.75 1.86 -27.57
C GLU A 455 -14.24 0.50 -27.06
N LYS A 456 -13.54 -0.59 -27.38
CA LYS A 456 -13.91 -1.94 -26.96
C LYS A 456 -13.12 -2.38 -25.74
N THR A 457 -13.79 -2.41 -24.61
CA THR A 457 -13.25 -3.00 -23.37
C THR A 457 -13.18 -4.51 -23.48
N VAL A 458 -12.04 -5.09 -23.15
CA VAL A 458 -11.82 -6.53 -23.11
C VAL A 458 -11.21 -6.92 -21.76
N ARG A 459 -11.76 -7.95 -21.13
CA ARG A 459 -11.24 -8.53 -19.89
C ARG A 459 -10.50 -9.83 -20.22
N ALA A 460 -9.23 -9.88 -19.86
CA ALA A 460 -8.37 -11.06 -19.93
C ALA A 460 -8.24 -11.66 -18.52
N PRO A 461 -8.94 -12.74 -18.18
CA PRO A 461 -8.76 -13.43 -16.90
C PRO A 461 -7.38 -14.08 -16.87
N LEU A 462 -6.73 -14.09 -15.71
CA LEU A 462 -5.48 -14.82 -15.54
C LEU A 462 -5.78 -16.29 -15.28
N LEU A 463 -5.03 -17.21 -15.91
CA LEU A 463 -5.12 -18.65 -15.65
C LEU A 463 -4.84 -18.97 -14.18
N VAL A 464 -3.87 -18.28 -13.60
CA VAL A 464 -3.52 -18.36 -12.18
C VAL A 464 -3.50 -16.96 -11.62
N LYS A 465 -4.27 -16.72 -10.56
CA LYS A 465 -4.25 -15.44 -9.86
C LYS A 465 -2.85 -15.15 -9.34
N VAL A 466 -2.36 -13.94 -9.56
CA VAL A 466 -1.02 -13.52 -9.11
C VAL A 466 -1.13 -12.69 -7.82
N PRO A 467 -0.57 -13.15 -6.70
CA PRO A 467 -0.58 -12.40 -5.46
C PRO A 467 -0.04 -10.99 -5.63
N VAL A 468 -0.72 -10.02 -5.03
CA VAL A 468 -0.31 -8.61 -5.00
C VAL A 468 -0.20 -8.14 -3.56
N PHE A 469 0.94 -7.51 -3.23
CA PHE A 469 1.19 -6.89 -1.93
C PHE A 469 1.39 -5.40 -2.13
N ILE A 470 0.58 -4.59 -1.49
CA ILE A 470 0.78 -3.14 -1.40
C ILE A 470 1.38 -2.83 -0.04
N LEU A 471 2.61 -2.38 -0.05
CA LEU A 471 3.47 -2.13 1.10
C LEU A 471 3.75 -0.63 1.21
N TYR A 472 4.19 -0.19 2.39
CA TYR A 472 4.66 1.17 2.61
C TYR A 472 6.02 1.12 3.29
N TRP A 473 7.08 1.08 2.47
CA TRP A 473 8.45 1.08 2.96
C TRP A 473 9.16 2.39 2.59
N THR A 474 9.54 3.13 3.61
CA THR A 474 10.29 4.37 3.50
C THR A 474 11.80 4.16 3.75
N ALA A 475 12.17 3.04 4.41
CA ALA A 475 13.53 2.55 4.51
C ALA A 475 13.58 1.08 4.08
N PHE A 476 14.52 0.73 3.22
CA PHE A 476 14.73 -0.64 2.73
C PHE A 476 16.17 -0.79 2.20
N SER A 477 16.65 -2.04 2.09
CA SER A 477 17.95 -2.31 1.46
C SER A 477 17.80 -2.44 -0.05
N GLY A 478 18.71 -1.83 -0.80
CA GLY A 478 18.87 -2.06 -2.23
C GLY A 478 19.57 -3.39 -2.54
N ALA A 479 19.66 -3.72 -3.84
CA ALA A 479 20.40 -4.90 -4.30
C ALA A 479 21.92 -4.80 -4.03
N ASP A 480 22.42 -3.58 -3.89
CA ASP A 480 23.79 -3.25 -3.52
C ASP A 480 24.06 -3.39 -2.01
N GLY A 481 23.07 -3.78 -1.22
CA GLY A 481 23.15 -3.87 0.24
C GLY A 481 23.07 -2.51 0.97
N ALA A 482 23.09 -1.40 0.25
CA ALA A 482 22.98 -0.07 0.85
C ALA A 482 21.56 0.22 1.33
N MET A 483 21.45 1.04 2.37
CA MET A 483 20.16 1.52 2.87
C MET A 483 19.61 2.61 1.97
N HIS A 484 18.39 2.42 1.51
CA HIS A 484 17.61 3.38 0.75
C HIS A 484 16.57 4.03 1.65
N PHE A 485 16.39 5.33 1.48
CA PHE A 485 15.42 6.10 2.27
C PHE A 485 14.51 6.89 1.33
N ARG A 486 13.27 7.03 1.74
CA ARG A 486 12.26 7.90 1.09
C ARG A 486 11.72 8.87 2.13
N THR A 487 11.06 9.89 1.66
CA THR A 487 10.23 10.72 2.54
C THR A 487 9.10 9.87 3.12
N ASP A 488 8.52 10.30 4.23
CA ASP A 488 7.31 9.72 4.83
C ASP A 488 6.10 10.62 4.50
N PRO A 489 5.57 10.57 3.26
CA PRO A 489 4.54 11.52 2.81
C PRO A 489 3.22 11.35 3.55
N TYR A 490 2.93 10.15 4.08
CA TYR A 490 1.70 9.87 4.82
C TYR A 490 1.85 10.08 6.34
N GLY A 491 3.08 10.33 6.83
CA GLY A 491 3.35 10.42 8.26
C GLY A 491 3.24 9.08 9.00
N TRP A 492 3.18 7.98 8.28
CA TRP A 492 2.93 6.64 8.83
C TRP A 492 4.12 6.06 9.60
N ASP A 493 5.36 6.49 9.35
CA ASP A 493 6.50 6.11 10.18
C ASP A 493 6.36 6.68 11.58
N ARG A 494 6.06 7.98 11.66
CA ARG A 494 5.87 8.64 12.95
C ARG A 494 4.67 8.06 13.71
N GLN A 495 3.54 7.85 13.03
CA GLN A 495 2.35 7.25 13.62
C GLN A 495 2.65 5.85 14.18
N LEU A 496 3.35 5.02 13.42
CA LEU A 496 3.73 3.67 13.85
C LEU A 496 4.64 3.70 15.09
N LEU A 497 5.65 4.57 15.10
CA LEU A 497 6.57 4.71 16.23
C LEU A 497 5.85 5.20 17.50
N GLN A 498 4.80 5.99 17.36
CA GLN A 498 3.94 6.43 18.47
C GLN A 498 3.05 5.28 18.97
N LEU A 499 2.39 4.55 18.05
CA LEU A 499 1.54 3.41 18.40
C LEU A 499 2.32 2.28 19.08
N THR A 500 3.60 2.10 18.73
CA THR A 500 4.49 1.08 19.31
C THR A 500 5.30 1.59 20.51
N GLY A 501 5.03 2.78 21.01
CA GLY A 501 5.68 3.35 22.21
C GLY A 501 7.14 3.76 22.02
N VAL A 502 7.67 3.78 20.79
CA VAL A 502 9.05 4.22 20.49
C VAL A 502 9.17 5.75 20.56
N LEU A 503 8.12 6.44 20.16
CA LEU A 503 7.98 7.89 20.30
C LEU A 503 6.82 8.21 21.25
N PRO A 504 6.90 9.35 21.96
CA PRO A 504 5.78 9.79 22.79
C PRO A 504 4.54 10.04 21.92
N PRO A 505 3.33 9.89 22.47
CA PRO A 505 2.10 10.23 21.78
C PRO A 505 2.13 11.71 21.36
N PRO A 506 1.36 12.09 20.32
CA PRO A 506 1.26 13.48 19.92
C PRO A 506 0.72 14.32 21.10
N PRO A 507 1.16 15.58 21.27
CA PRO A 507 0.62 16.46 22.30
C PRO A 507 -0.89 16.58 22.11
N ILE A 508 -1.64 16.47 23.21
CA ILE A 508 -3.09 16.65 23.21
C ILE A 508 -3.34 18.10 22.75
N LYS A 509 -3.93 18.27 21.58
CA LYS A 509 -4.44 19.59 21.18
C LYS A 509 -5.62 19.89 22.10
N ASN A 510 -5.41 20.76 23.09
CA ASN A 510 -6.50 21.37 23.83
C ASN A 510 -7.32 22.20 22.81
N THR A 511 -8.29 21.57 22.18
CA THR A 511 -9.30 22.30 21.43
C THR A 511 -10.13 23.04 22.48
N PRO A 512 -10.16 24.38 22.47
CA PRO A 512 -11.03 25.09 23.39
C PRO A 512 -12.47 24.61 23.15
N PRO A 513 -13.28 24.48 24.21
CA PRO A 513 -14.67 24.05 24.06
C PRO A 513 -15.36 24.97 23.04
N PRO A 514 -16.32 24.44 22.25
CA PRO A 514 -17.07 25.25 21.30
C PRO A 514 -17.65 26.44 22.06
N LYS A 515 -17.37 27.66 21.60
CA LYS A 515 -18.03 28.83 22.17
C LYS A 515 -19.52 28.63 21.99
N GLU A 516 -20.25 28.47 23.10
CA GLU A 516 -21.70 28.50 23.10
C GLU A 516 -22.13 29.77 22.34
N LYS A 517 -22.83 29.58 21.24
CA LYS A 517 -23.52 30.67 20.55
C LYS A 517 -24.59 31.14 21.53
N GLY A 518 -24.34 32.26 22.19
CA GLY A 518 -25.33 32.89 23.04
C GLY A 518 -26.65 32.96 22.32
N ALA A 519 -27.68 32.45 22.96
CA ALA A 519 -29.05 32.65 22.59
C ALA A 519 -29.25 34.17 22.49
N LYS A 520 -29.57 34.66 21.29
CA LYS A 520 -30.11 35.98 21.12
C LYS A 520 -31.59 35.88 21.50
N ASP A 521 -31.88 36.49 22.64
CA ASP A 521 -33.25 36.83 23.00
C ASP A 521 -33.90 37.62 21.85
N VAL A 522 -35.04 37.21 21.42
CA VAL A 522 -36.34 37.74 21.09
C VAL A 522 -37.09 36.83 20.17
#